data_c5c313449c59e0ce6bf4a7eb771174b9
#
_entry.id   c5c313449c59e0ce6bf4a7eb771174b9
#
_cell.length_a   1.000
_cell.length_b   1.000
_cell.length_c   1.000
_cell.angle_alpha   90.00
_cell.angle_beta   90.00
_cell.angle_gamma   90.00
#
_symmetry.space_group_name_H-M   'P 1'
#
loop_
_entity.id
_entity.type
_entity.pdbx_description
1 polymer ?
#
loop_
_entity_poly.entity_id
_entity_poly.type
_entity_poly.pdbx_seq_one_letter_code
_entity_poly.pdbx_strand_id
1 'polypeptide(L)'
;MTTLQTVPQTKTDARKAEKIDRPRELQGSTWRIPFDNVNLYVTVNHDGEAVLEVFATGPISEGVGLLASRMLRGGFDVKEVARSLNKVTGTHAVWFNERLLTSPEQAIAECLLLTDRRLKNLPASERQTNKITNVGETFVSNQKETKMSSLIGTCPECKGQLEHASGCDFCRDCGYSKCK
;
A
#
# COMPACT_ATOMS: atom_id res chain seq x y z
N MET A 1 16.98 63.52 -10.42
CA MET A 1 17.42 62.61 -9.35
C MET A 1 16.30 61.64 -9.09
N THR A 2 16.39 60.42 -9.65
CA THR A 2 15.34 59.39 -9.61
C THR A 2 15.74 58.36 -8.56
N THR A 3 15.01 58.31 -7.47
CA THR A 3 15.26 57.41 -6.36
C THR A 3 14.74 55.99 -6.71
N LEU A 4 15.65 55.06 -6.92
CA LEU A 4 15.31 53.65 -7.07
C LEU A 4 14.84 53.08 -5.73
N GLN A 5 13.55 52.72 -5.63
CA GLN A 5 13.02 52.00 -4.51
C GLN A 5 13.46 50.53 -4.58
N THR A 6 14.24 50.10 -3.60
CA THR A 6 14.68 48.71 -3.40
C THR A 6 13.49 47.90 -2.87
N VAL A 7 12.99 46.97 -3.67
CA VAL A 7 11.97 46.02 -3.27
C VAL A 7 12.61 45.03 -2.25
N PRO A 8 12.04 44.82 -1.05
CA PRO A 8 12.57 43.86 -0.13
C PRO A 8 12.40 42.44 -0.68
N GLN A 9 13.52 41.74 -0.93
CA GLN A 9 13.52 40.33 -1.22
C GLN A 9 13.13 39.58 0.07
N THR A 10 11.90 39.11 0.15
CA THR A 10 11.50 38.12 1.15
C THR A 10 12.26 36.83 0.85
N LYS A 11 13.28 36.55 1.67
CA LYS A 11 13.89 35.22 1.75
C LYS A 11 12.78 34.25 2.17
N THR A 12 12.24 33.51 1.22
CA THR A 12 11.46 32.31 1.51
C THR A 12 12.43 31.33 2.14
N ASP A 13 12.38 31.23 3.47
CA ASP A 13 12.96 30.11 4.19
C ASP A 13 12.34 28.84 3.61
N ALA A 14 13.11 28.15 2.76
CA ALA A 14 12.77 26.81 2.33
C ALA A 14 12.73 25.94 3.58
N ARG A 15 11.55 25.83 4.19
CA ARG A 15 11.33 24.90 5.31
C ARG A 15 11.73 23.53 4.78
N LYS A 16 12.82 23.02 5.29
CA LYS A 16 13.23 21.64 5.08
C LYS A 16 12.10 20.80 5.65
N ALA A 17 11.27 20.22 4.77
CA ALA A 17 10.16 19.40 5.20
C ALA A 17 10.71 18.29 6.10
N GLU A 18 10.14 18.17 7.29
CA GLU A 18 10.55 17.15 8.24
C GLU A 18 10.26 15.79 7.63
N LYS A 19 11.28 14.95 7.51
CA LYS A 19 11.16 13.64 6.91
C LYS A 19 10.27 12.77 7.80
N ILE A 20 9.18 12.28 7.24
CA ILE A 20 8.29 11.33 7.92
C ILE A 20 9.03 9.99 8.04
N ASP A 21 9.22 9.51 9.27
CA ASP A 21 9.77 8.19 9.50
C ASP A 21 8.76 7.11 9.11
N ARG A 22 9.26 6.04 8.50
CA ARG A 22 8.42 4.93 8.07
C ARG A 22 7.97 4.11 9.27
N PRO A 23 6.66 3.95 9.52
CA PRO A 23 6.15 3.02 10.51
C PRO A 23 6.57 1.57 10.20
N ARG A 24 6.59 0.73 11.22
CA ARG A 24 6.92 -0.70 11.08
C ARG A 24 5.93 -1.43 10.18
N GLU A 25 4.66 -1.06 10.29
CA GLU A 25 3.54 -1.62 9.55
C GLU A 25 2.77 -0.52 8.86
N LEU A 26 2.33 -0.78 7.65
CA LEU A 26 1.52 0.11 6.84
C LEU A 26 0.35 -0.67 6.26
N GLN A 27 -0.77 0.00 6.09
CA GLN A 27 -1.88 -0.51 5.32
C GLN A 27 -1.72 -0.13 3.86
N GLY A 28 -2.28 -0.93 2.96
CA GLY A 28 -2.16 -0.63 1.56
C GLY A 28 -3.20 -1.30 0.68
N SER A 29 -3.28 -0.81 -0.54
CA SER A 29 -4.08 -1.40 -1.61
C SER A 29 -3.21 -1.65 -2.82
N THR A 30 -3.43 -2.78 -3.48
CA THR A 30 -2.75 -3.13 -4.73
C THR A 30 -3.76 -3.17 -5.87
N TRP A 31 -3.43 -2.47 -6.96
CA TRP A 31 -4.19 -2.47 -8.21
C TRP A 31 -3.43 -3.24 -9.27
N ARG A 32 -4.16 -4.01 -10.07
CA ARG A 32 -3.67 -4.63 -11.30
C ARG A 32 -4.26 -3.86 -12.47
N ILE A 33 -3.41 -3.29 -13.29
CA ILE A 33 -3.79 -2.48 -14.44
C ILE A 33 -3.20 -3.13 -15.69
N PRO A 34 -4.01 -3.58 -16.65
CA PRO A 34 -3.48 -4.19 -17.86
C PRO A 34 -2.91 -3.12 -18.80
N PHE A 35 -1.63 -3.21 -19.12
CA PHE A 35 -0.98 -2.45 -20.19
C PHE A 35 -0.61 -3.41 -21.32
N ASP A 36 -1.37 -3.40 -22.39
CA ASP A 36 -1.24 -4.35 -23.51
C ASP A 36 -1.19 -5.81 -23.01
N ASN A 37 -0.07 -6.49 -23.25
CA ASN A 37 0.14 -7.89 -22.88
C ASN A 37 0.78 -8.08 -21.49
N VAL A 38 1.06 -6.99 -20.77
CA VAL A 38 1.75 -7.02 -19.47
C VAL A 38 0.91 -6.29 -18.42
N ASN A 39 0.84 -6.86 -17.22
CA ASN A 39 0.15 -6.20 -16.11
C ASN A 39 1.09 -5.26 -15.36
N LEU A 40 0.63 -4.07 -15.08
CA LEU A 40 1.21 -3.17 -14.10
C LEU A 40 0.54 -3.43 -12.75
N TYR A 41 1.33 -3.67 -11.71
CA TYR A 41 0.85 -3.75 -10.33
C TYR A 41 1.33 -2.53 -9.57
N VAL A 42 0.40 -1.81 -8.97
CA VAL A 42 0.69 -0.62 -8.16
C VAL A 42 0.18 -0.86 -6.76
N THR A 43 1.08 -0.82 -5.78
CA THR A 43 0.75 -0.90 -4.35
C THR A 43 0.98 0.45 -3.71
N VAL A 44 -0.04 1.03 -3.09
CA VAL A 44 0.05 2.30 -2.36
C VAL A 44 -0.20 2.02 -0.89
N ASN A 45 0.76 2.41 -0.05
CA ASN A 45 0.73 2.22 1.39
C ASN A 45 0.53 3.54 2.14
N HIS A 46 -0.20 3.46 3.25
CA HIS A 46 -0.55 4.60 4.11
C HIS A 46 -0.57 4.19 5.59
N ASP A 47 -0.49 5.16 6.48
CA ASP A 47 -0.58 4.97 7.95
C ASP A 47 -1.99 5.19 8.53
N GLY A 48 -2.98 5.41 7.65
CA GLY A 48 -4.36 5.76 8.01
C GLY A 48 -4.65 7.27 7.88
N GLU A 49 -3.63 8.12 7.91
CA GLU A 49 -3.75 9.58 7.78
C GLU A 49 -3.15 10.08 6.45
N ALA A 50 -1.98 9.56 6.08
CA ALA A 50 -1.22 10.00 4.92
C ALA A 50 -0.73 8.84 4.07
N VAL A 51 -0.62 9.08 2.76
CA VAL A 51 0.05 8.16 1.84
C VAL A 51 1.56 8.33 1.99
N LEU A 52 2.27 7.23 2.28
CA LEU A 52 3.70 7.25 2.58
C LEU A 52 4.56 6.56 1.53
N GLU A 53 4.03 5.54 0.87
CA GLU A 53 4.81 4.71 -0.06
C GLU A 53 4.00 4.28 -1.26
N VAL A 54 4.69 4.11 -2.38
CA VAL A 54 4.16 3.47 -3.57
C VAL A 54 5.21 2.55 -4.17
N PHE A 55 4.79 1.35 -4.53
CA PHE A 55 5.57 0.38 -5.27
C PHE A 55 4.87 0.06 -6.58
N ALA A 56 5.63 -0.10 -7.63
CA ALA A 56 5.11 -0.47 -8.93
C ALA A 56 6.01 -1.52 -9.57
N THR A 57 5.39 -2.56 -10.13
CA THR A 57 6.07 -3.63 -10.85
C THR A 57 5.34 -3.91 -12.16
N GLY A 58 6.10 -4.21 -13.22
CA GLY A 58 5.57 -4.42 -14.56
C GLY A 58 6.32 -3.58 -15.59
N PRO A 59 5.62 -2.97 -16.57
CA PRO A 59 6.26 -2.23 -17.65
C PRO A 59 6.72 -0.83 -17.20
N ILE A 60 7.44 -0.75 -16.08
CA ILE A 60 7.93 0.51 -15.48
C ILE A 60 9.24 0.26 -14.74
N SER A 61 10.06 1.30 -14.62
CA SER A 61 11.24 1.25 -13.74
C SER A 61 10.83 1.31 -12.27
N GLU A 62 11.35 0.37 -11.47
CA GLU A 62 11.14 0.37 -10.01
C GLU A 62 11.60 1.67 -9.34
N GLY A 63 12.58 2.37 -9.94
CA GLY A 63 13.06 3.66 -9.46
C GLY A 63 11.98 4.73 -9.36
N VAL A 64 10.95 4.68 -10.20
CA VAL A 64 9.82 5.64 -10.16
C VAL A 64 9.07 5.51 -8.83
N GLY A 65 8.73 4.30 -8.42
CA GLY A 65 8.07 4.04 -7.14
C GLY A 65 8.92 4.45 -5.94
N LEU A 66 10.23 4.16 -5.99
CA LEU A 66 11.17 4.55 -4.93
C LEU A 66 11.29 6.07 -4.78
N LEU A 67 11.41 6.80 -5.89
CA LEU A 67 11.50 8.26 -5.88
C LEU A 67 10.18 8.88 -5.40
N ALA A 68 9.04 8.41 -5.89
CA ALA A 68 7.74 8.87 -5.44
C ALA A 68 7.53 8.65 -3.94
N SER A 69 7.88 7.46 -3.42
CA SER A 69 7.86 7.16 -1.98
C SER A 69 8.76 8.09 -1.18
N ARG A 70 9.95 8.40 -1.71
CA ARG A 70 10.86 9.33 -1.04
C ARG A 70 10.32 10.75 -1.00
N MET A 71 9.65 11.20 -2.07
CA MET A 71 8.98 12.51 -2.10
C MET A 71 7.85 12.58 -1.08
N LEU A 72 6.97 11.56 -1.04
CA LEU A 72 5.86 11.47 -0.08
C LEU A 72 6.36 11.55 1.36
N ARG A 73 7.36 10.75 1.73
CA ARG A 73 7.98 10.80 3.07
C ARG A 73 8.81 12.05 3.31
N GLY A 74 9.19 12.76 2.25
CA GLY A 74 9.82 14.08 2.32
C GLY A 74 8.83 15.22 2.53
N GLY A 75 7.54 14.92 2.72
CA GLY A 75 6.49 15.91 3.01
C GLY A 75 5.88 16.56 1.77
N PHE A 76 6.12 16.03 0.56
CA PHE A 76 5.42 16.49 -0.62
C PHE A 76 3.96 16.01 -0.61
N ASP A 77 3.05 16.89 -1.00
CA ASP A 77 1.63 16.55 -1.13
C ASP A 77 1.44 15.50 -2.24
N VAL A 78 0.54 14.56 -2.01
CA VAL A 78 0.17 13.51 -2.98
C VAL A 78 -0.19 14.11 -4.35
N LYS A 79 -0.87 15.25 -4.38
CA LYS A 79 -1.26 15.92 -5.62
C LYS A 79 -0.06 16.48 -6.38
N GLU A 80 1.00 16.90 -5.68
CA GLU A 80 2.24 17.39 -6.33
C GLU A 80 3.01 16.24 -6.97
N VAL A 81 3.14 15.13 -6.25
CA VAL A 81 3.75 13.91 -6.78
C VAL A 81 2.97 13.40 -7.99
N ALA A 82 1.65 13.28 -7.86
CA ALA A 82 0.78 12.85 -8.95
C ALA A 82 0.84 13.80 -10.17
N ARG A 83 0.91 15.11 -9.94
CA ARG A 83 1.07 16.11 -11.02
C ARG A 83 2.37 15.90 -11.79
N SER A 84 3.44 15.55 -11.10
CA SER A 84 4.74 15.28 -11.74
C SER A 84 4.68 14.00 -12.58
N LEU A 85 4.10 12.94 -12.05
CA LEU A 85 3.92 11.65 -12.76
C LEU A 85 2.99 11.78 -13.98
N ASN A 86 1.93 12.60 -13.87
CA ASN A 86 0.98 12.84 -14.98
C ASN A 86 1.59 13.56 -16.18
N LYS A 87 2.78 14.15 -16.05
CA LYS A 87 3.50 14.76 -17.19
C LYS A 87 4.18 13.74 -18.09
N VAL A 88 4.38 12.52 -17.58
CA VAL A 88 4.98 11.45 -18.38
C VAL A 88 3.91 10.90 -19.32
N THR A 89 4.20 10.90 -20.60
CA THR A 89 3.33 10.37 -21.66
C THR A 89 4.01 9.19 -22.33
N GLY A 90 3.23 8.18 -22.67
CA GLY A 90 3.66 7.01 -23.40
C GLY A 90 2.80 6.78 -24.63
N THR A 91 3.03 5.67 -25.30
CA THR A 91 2.34 5.29 -26.53
C THR A 91 1.18 4.31 -26.31
N HIS A 92 1.09 3.73 -25.13
CA HIS A 92 0.10 2.70 -24.80
C HIS A 92 -0.99 3.30 -23.92
N ALA A 93 -2.22 3.29 -24.42
CA ALA A 93 -3.37 3.86 -23.72
C ALA A 93 -4.20 2.77 -23.03
N VAL A 94 -4.55 2.97 -21.76
CA VAL A 94 -5.40 2.07 -20.98
C VAL A 94 -6.50 2.86 -20.26
N TRP A 95 -7.70 2.31 -20.23
CA TRP A 95 -8.79 2.84 -19.41
C TRP A 95 -8.68 2.30 -17.98
N PHE A 96 -8.56 3.22 -17.01
CA PHE A 96 -8.55 2.87 -15.60
C PHE A 96 -9.26 3.96 -14.81
N ASN A 97 -10.21 3.59 -13.96
CA ASN A 97 -10.99 4.51 -13.13
C ASN A 97 -11.56 5.70 -13.92
N GLU A 98 -12.26 5.41 -15.02
CA GLU A 98 -12.92 6.39 -15.91
C GLU A 98 -11.95 7.39 -16.57
N ARG A 99 -10.66 7.13 -16.54
CA ARG A 99 -9.63 7.94 -17.19
C ARG A 99 -8.84 7.14 -18.21
N LEU A 100 -8.51 7.79 -19.31
CA LEU A 100 -7.54 7.27 -20.27
C LEU A 100 -6.14 7.63 -19.79
N LEU A 101 -5.35 6.62 -19.50
CA LEU A 101 -3.96 6.75 -19.07
C LEU A 101 -3.06 6.35 -20.23
N THR A 102 -2.03 7.14 -20.50
CA THR A 102 -1.11 6.92 -21.63
C THR A 102 0.26 6.43 -21.21
N SER A 103 0.49 6.30 -19.90
CA SER A 103 1.74 5.75 -19.36
C SER A 103 1.54 5.05 -18.02
N PRO A 104 2.44 4.13 -17.63
CA PRO A 104 2.44 3.51 -16.31
C PRO A 104 2.56 4.53 -15.17
N GLU A 105 3.28 5.62 -15.37
CA GLU A 105 3.45 6.70 -14.39
C GLU A 105 2.12 7.40 -14.10
N GLN A 106 1.30 7.61 -15.13
CA GLN A 106 -0.06 8.16 -14.96
C GLN A 106 -0.96 7.19 -14.17
N ALA A 107 -0.76 5.89 -14.31
CA ALA A 107 -1.47 4.90 -13.52
C ALA A 107 -1.08 4.95 -12.04
N ILE A 108 0.21 5.13 -11.74
CA ILE A 108 0.68 5.36 -10.37
C ILE A 108 0.05 6.65 -9.80
N ALA A 109 0.03 7.73 -10.58
CA ALA A 109 -0.57 8.99 -10.16
C ALA A 109 -2.06 8.83 -9.80
N GLU A 110 -2.82 8.07 -10.60
CA GLU A 110 -4.24 7.82 -10.32
C GLU A 110 -4.42 6.97 -9.07
N CYS A 111 -3.63 5.91 -8.86
CA CYS A 111 -3.68 5.10 -7.65
C CYS A 111 -3.36 5.91 -6.38
N LEU A 112 -2.38 6.81 -6.45
CA LEU A 112 -2.04 7.75 -5.36
C LEU A 112 -3.23 8.66 -5.02
N LEU A 113 -3.84 9.29 -6.04
CA LEU A 113 -4.99 10.17 -5.86
C LEU A 113 -6.24 9.44 -5.36
N LEU A 114 -6.46 8.19 -5.78
CA LEU A 114 -7.55 7.34 -5.29
C LEU A 114 -7.38 7.03 -3.80
N THR A 115 -6.18 6.68 -3.39
CA THR A 115 -5.87 6.39 -1.98
C THR A 115 -6.03 7.65 -1.13
N ASP A 116 -5.46 8.78 -1.54
CA ASP A 116 -5.57 10.06 -0.83
C ASP A 116 -7.05 10.48 -0.64
N ARG A 117 -7.87 10.33 -1.70
CA ARG A 117 -9.31 10.61 -1.62
C ARG A 117 -10.03 9.68 -0.64
N ARG A 118 -9.71 8.38 -0.64
CA ARG A 118 -10.29 7.41 0.31
C ARG A 118 -9.96 7.79 1.74
N LEU A 119 -8.70 8.09 2.04
CA LEU A 119 -8.27 8.50 3.38
C LEU A 119 -8.97 9.78 3.86
N LYS A 120 -9.12 10.76 2.99
CA LYS A 120 -9.79 12.02 3.33
C LYS A 120 -11.30 11.87 3.54
N ASN A 121 -11.93 10.89 2.90
CA ASN A 121 -13.37 10.61 3.01
C ASN A 121 -13.72 9.66 4.15
N LEU A 122 -12.73 8.99 4.79
CA LEU A 122 -12.98 8.18 5.98
C LEU A 122 -13.35 9.08 7.16
N PRO A 123 -14.39 8.73 7.94
CA PRO A 123 -14.75 9.46 9.16
C PRO A 123 -13.58 9.43 10.16
N ALA A 124 -13.41 10.51 10.92
CA ALA A 124 -12.29 10.66 11.85
C ALA A 124 -12.18 9.52 12.88
N SER A 125 -13.33 8.91 13.24
CA SER A 125 -13.39 7.73 14.12
C SER A 125 -12.72 6.48 13.55
N GLU A 126 -12.74 6.31 12.23
CA GLU A 126 -12.14 5.14 11.57
C GLU A 126 -10.65 5.36 11.24
N ARG A 127 -10.20 6.61 11.19
CA ARG A 127 -8.78 6.93 10.97
C ARG A 127 -7.90 6.56 12.16
N GLN A 128 -8.44 6.59 13.38
CA GLN A 128 -7.69 6.35 14.62
C GLN A 128 -7.54 4.87 14.99
N THR A 129 -8.42 3.98 14.49
CA THR A 129 -8.33 2.54 14.78
C THR A 129 -7.13 1.86 14.12
N ASN A 130 -6.48 2.55 13.18
CA ASN A 130 -5.34 2.04 12.42
C ASN A 130 -3.98 2.61 12.87
N LYS A 131 -3.97 3.45 13.89
CA LYS A 131 -2.73 3.90 14.52
C LYS A 131 -2.23 2.78 15.41
N ILE A 132 -1.40 1.90 14.86
CA ILE A 132 -0.66 0.92 15.65
C ILE A 132 0.26 1.71 16.57
N THR A 133 -0.19 1.89 17.79
CA THR A 133 0.64 2.43 18.87
C THR A 133 1.82 1.48 19.04
N ASN A 134 3.02 1.97 18.78
CA ASN A 134 4.26 1.35 19.22
C ASN A 134 4.30 1.43 20.75
N VAL A 135 3.53 0.59 21.41
CA VAL A 135 3.69 0.30 22.83
C VAL A 135 4.10 -1.14 22.89
N GLY A 136 5.39 -1.36 23.13
CA GLY A 136 5.84 -2.64 23.62
C GLY A 136 5.12 -2.90 24.91
N GLU A 137 4.29 -3.95 24.94
CA GLU A 137 3.94 -4.62 26.18
C GLU A 137 3.16 -5.89 25.91
N THR A 138 3.71 -6.95 26.51
CA THR A 138 3.09 -8.12 27.09
C THR A 138 1.93 -8.76 26.33
N PHE A 139 2.28 -9.89 25.75
CA PHE A 139 1.34 -10.93 25.37
C PHE A 139 0.45 -11.32 26.55
N VAL A 140 -0.76 -10.83 26.59
CA VAL A 140 -1.85 -11.46 27.29
C VAL A 140 -2.68 -12.19 26.24
N SER A 141 -2.49 -13.48 26.21
CA SER A 141 -3.26 -14.43 25.43
C SER A 141 -4.74 -14.34 25.80
N ASN A 142 -5.55 -13.70 24.97
CA ASN A 142 -6.97 -13.99 24.86
C ASN A 142 -7.21 -14.62 23.51
N GLN A 143 -7.02 -15.93 23.48
CA GLN A 143 -7.42 -16.80 22.40
C GLN A 143 -8.95 -16.74 22.25
N LYS A 144 -9.44 -16.01 21.26
CA LYS A 144 -10.61 -16.41 20.51
C LYS A 144 -10.12 -16.85 19.14
N GLU A 145 -9.73 -18.12 19.11
CA GLU A 145 -9.44 -18.85 17.90
C GLU A 145 -10.67 -18.88 17.00
N THR A 146 -10.67 -18.09 15.94
CA THR A 146 -11.41 -18.49 14.75
C THR A 146 -10.45 -19.34 13.92
N LYS A 147 -10.39 -20.62 14.29
CA LYS A 147 -9.81 -21.67 13.45
C LYS A 147 -10.57 -21.73 12.14
N MET A 148 -10.02 -21.16 11.06
CA MET A 148 -10.24 -21.73 9.74
C MET A 148 -9.32 -22.95 9.59
N SER A 149 -9.60 -24.00 10.34
CA SER A 149 -9.06 -25.30 10.05
C SER A 149 -9.91 -25.90 8.95
N SER A 150 -9.31 -26.29 7.86
CA SER A 150 -9.90 -27.18 6.87
C SER A 150 -10.02 -28.58 7.50
N LEU A 151 -10.97 -28.72 8.42
CA LEU A 151 -11.32 -29.98 9.05
C LEU A 151 -12.08 -30.81 8.02
N ILE A 152 -11.45 -31.86 7.49
CA ILE A 152 -11.98 -32.66 6.39
C ILE A 152 -12.73 -33.90 6.87
N GLY A 153 -12.61 -34.23 8.16
CA GLY A 153 -13.30 -35.40 8.69
C GLY A 153 -12.69 -35.96 9.99
N THR A 154 -13.13 -37.13 10.33
CA THR A 154 -12.70 -37.85 11.53
C THR A 154 -11.73 -38.96 11.17
N CYS A 155 -10.63 -39.08 11.89
CA CYS A 155 -9.62 -40.11 11.67
C CYS A 155 -10.24 -41.53 11.85
N PRO A 156 -10.01 -42.43 10.88
CA PRO A 156 -10.57 -43.81 10.98
C PRO A 156 -9.96 -44.62 12.09
N GLU A 157 -8.75 -44.30 12.54
CA GLU A 157 -8.03 -45.07 13.55
C GLU A 157 -8.31 -44.63 14.98
N CYS A 158 -8.26 -43.34 15.26
CA CYS A 158 -8.42 -42.81 16.63
C CYS A 158 -9.64 -41.92 16.83
N LYS A 159 -10.42 -41.67 15.78
CA LYS A 159 -11.56 -40.73 15.76
C LYS A 159 -11.21 -39.26 16.06
N GLY A 160 -9.92 -38.93 16.12
CA GLY A 160 -9.45 -37.57 16.19
C GLY A 160 -9.70 -36.78 14.90
N GLN A 161 -9.36 -35.51 14.91
CA GLN A 161 -9.57 -34.63 13.74
C GLN A 161 -8.51 -34.84 12.65
N LEU A 162 -8.93 -34.89 11.39
CA LEU A 162 -8.04 -34.91 10.24
C LEU A 162 -7.79 -33.49 9.72
N GLU A 163 -6.53 -33.18 9.45
CA GLU A 163 -6.11 -31.95 8.82
C GLU A 163 -5.57 -32.24 7.42
N HIS A 164 -5.87 -31.36 6.45
CA HIS A 164 -5.33 -31.44 5.10
C HIS A 164 -4.15 -30.51 4.92
N ALA A 165 -2.99 -31.06 4.58
CA ALA A 165 -1.81 -30.26 4.25
C ALA A 165 -1.02 -30.94 3.14
N SER A 166 -0.54 -30.16 2.19
CA SER A 166 0.34 -30.60 1.09
C SER A 166 -0.19 -31.80 0.28
N GLY A 167 -1.53 -31.88 0.11
CA GLY A 167 -2.16 -32.96 -0.65
C GLY A 167 -2.40 -34.26 0.13
N CYS A 168 -2.12 -34.28 1.43
CA CYS A 168 -2.35 -35.42 2.31
C CYS A 168 -3.27 -35.06 3.47
N ASP A 169 -4.10 -36.02 3.86
CA ASP A 169 -4.90 -35.96 5.09
C ASP A 169 -4.13 -36.62 6.23
N PHE A 170 -3.90 -35.94 7.33
CA PHE A 170 -3.15 -36.49 8.46
C PHE A 170 -3.84 -36.22 9.80
N CYS A 171 -3.64 -37.10 10.74
CA CYS A 171 -4.12 -36.99 12.12
C CYS A 171 -2.95 -36.67 13.06
N ARG A 172 -3.06 -35.59 13.83
CA ARG A 172 -2.01 -35.24 14.79
C ARG A 172 -2.01 -36.14 16.04
N ASP A 173 -3.16 -36.75 16.37
CA ASP A 173 -3.30 -37.53 17.60
C ASP A 173 -2.66 -38.91 17.49
N CYS A 174 -2.76 -39.58 16.34
CA CYS A 174 -2.24 -40.92 16.13
C CYS A 174 -1.21 -41.09 15.02
N GLY A 175 -0.91 -40.01 14.25
CA GLY A 175 0.04 -40.08 13.17
C GLY A 175 -0.50 -40.69 11.87
N TYR A 176 -1.79 -41.00 11.78
CA TYR A 176 -2.41 -41.49 10.56
C TYR A 176 -2.22 -40.48 9.43
N SER A 177 -1.81 -40.96 8.25
CA SER A 177 -1.65 -40.13 7.04
C SER A 177 -2.13 -40.86 5.80
N LYS A 178 -2.90 -40.17 4.97
CA LYS A 178 -3.39 -40.67 3.67
C LYS A 178 -3.19 -39.60 2.61
N CYS A 179 -2.34 -39.88 1.64
CA CYS A 179 -2.13 -39.03 0.46
C CYS A 179 -2.91 -39.60 -0.73
N LYS A 180 -3.39 -38.72 -1.62
CA LYS A 180 -4.03 -39.10 -2.89
C LYS A 180 -3.02 -39.06 -4.03
#